data_991e31be1540a934ff173b0dba918c1c
#
_entry.id   991e31be1540a934ff173b0dba918c1c
#
_cell.length_a   1.000
_cell.length_b   1.000
_cell.length_c   1.000
_cell.angle_alpha   90.00
_cell.angle_beta   90.00
_cell.angle_gamma   90.00
#
_symmetry.space_group_name_H-M   'P 1'
#
loop_
_entity.id
_entity.type
_entity.pdbx_description
1 polymer ?
#
loop_
_entity_poly.entity_id
_entity_poly.type
_entity_poly.pdbx_seq_one_letter_code
_entity_poly.pdbx_strand_id
1 'polypeptide(L)'
;MSVSAPHLTDDLNPEPGQGGTAVITAPARASALGTVRSAVMSGVWVRPALVVGSIVVAYHTSLQSLLDGLSLDTPIAHLALVPFIALMLAVASRHNDAGPDIHDRQLDWIVGLPLVMGALLANLILPARLSTQFWLWRVDLLTMPFFAAGVVTLVYGIRSTWRIRFALLFLFLAWPYPYNVALTNWLGKFTDLTVSGLTKTLTFIHLATPQAGGSSLFQITHAGKQFTLSVASACSGANGFVGFLLVGIAFSVMVEGKKWAKFLWLLIGVTLVWILNIARILVVFAVAQKWGERVAIDGFHPFVGLIAFTAGVGGMVMVMSRFGLRFRSIETKSKAKAKAMAPTGTASPKKRHSPSLRYAAGVVMLSTVAVGVLNSGLENNDLVSTSLGSPRLASFAESKETPPDWSLQTLATYDWSKQFFGSASNWTRYQYLSTSATSPLRASIPITTDIIDTPDRAALNSYGVEACYKFHGYKVTGVKSVDLGGGVVGDLLTWTLTTGKRPVAYTTLYWHWPIKTAKGTSYERVTLIVIDQASNNFTSPSQSSDGFIESVGIKANDALRSAGDDETVSRLLQTRQFLVAFGKDMIQSRKPATVS
;
A
#
# COMPACT_ATOMS: atom_id res chain seq x y z
N MET A 1 77.16 -4.91 55.18
CA MET A 1 77.84 -6.12 54.81
C MET A 1 77.70 -6.24 53.31
N SER A 2 78.64 -5.75 52.57
CA SER A 2 79.76 -6.43 51.92
C SER A 2 79.32 -6.92 50.50
N VAL A 3 79.63 -6.13 49.42
CA VAL A 3 80.83 -6.27 48.56
C VAL A 3 80.61 -7.42 47.56
N SER A 4 80.60 -7.30 46.21
CA SER A 4 81.63 -6.82 45.33
C SER A 4 81.16 -6.79 43.86
N ALA A 5 81.57 -5.78 43.11
CA ALA A 5 81.89 -5.88 41.70
C ALA A 5 83.36 -6.44 41.57
N PRO A 6 83.96 -6.74 40.43
CA PRO A 6 84.05 -5.95 39.21
C PRO A 6 84.36 -6.72 37.88
N HIS A 7 84.57 -6.01 36.84
CA HIS A 7 85.57 -5.90 35.73
C HIS A 7 84.98 -6.01 34.33
N LEU A 8 84.88 -4.95 33.59
CA LEU A 8 85.82 -4.29 32.63
C LEU A 8 86.68 -5.24 31.73
N THR A 9 86.42 -5.14 30.44
CA THR A 9 87.38 -4.80 29.35
C THR A 9 86.58 -4.57 28.05
N ASP A 10 86.57 -3.36 27.57
CA ASP A 10 87.15 -2.82 26.36
C ASP A 10 87.34 -3.81 25.20
N ASP A 11 86.74 -3.48 24.05
CA ASP A 11 87.49 -3.19 22.85
C ASP A 11 86.67 -2.48 21.78
N LEU A 12 87.27 -1.49 21.27
CA LEU A 12 86.98 -0.53 20.22
C LEU A 12 86.81 -1.18 18.82
N ASN A 13 85.88 -0.81 17.97
CA ASN A 13 86.11 0.20 16.94
C ASN A 13 84.95 0.21 15.90
N PRO A 14 84.66 1.29 15.22
CA PRO A 14 83.45 1.52 14.46
C PRO A 14 83.63 1.32 12.97
N GLU A 15 82.60 0.93 12.29
CA GLU A 15 82.47 1.20 10.85
C GLU A 15 81.10 1.82 10.51
N PRO A 16 81.09 2.71 9.50
CA PRO A 16 79.95 3.60 9.25
C PRO A 16 79.02 3.13 8.12
N GLY A 17 77.77 3.49 8.25
CA GLY A 17 76.99 3.75 7.07
C GLY A 17 76.03 2.72 6.63
N GLN A 18 74.76 2.99 6.94
CA GLN A 18 73.72 3.07 5.91
C GLN A 18 72.47 3.66 6.54
N GLY A 19 72.15 4.89 6.16
CA GLY A 19 70.89 5.58 6.50
C GLY A 19 69.70 4.88 5.84
N GLY A 20 69.02 4.11 6.64
CA GLY A 20 67.68 3.59 6.30
C GLY A 20 66.66 4.57 6.77
N THR A 21 66.22 5.49 5.92
CA THR A 21 64.99 6.27 6.10
C THR A 21 63.85 5.31 6.25
N ALA A 22 63.29 5.19 7.46
CA ALA A 22 62.02 4.52 7.72
C ALA A 22 60.94 5.31 7.02
N VAL A 23 60.57 4.88 5.82
CA VAL A 23 59.38 5.31 5.12
C VAL A 23 58.20 4.74 5.90
N ILE A 24 57.55 5.58 6.69
CA ILE A 24 56.23 5.28 7.27
C ILE A 24 55.27 5.23 6.09
N THR A 25 55.07 4.05 5.52
CA THR A 25 54.00 3.78 4.57
C THR A 25 52.68 3.87 5.33
N ALA A 26 52.00 5.01 5.17
CA ALA A 26 50.62 5.15 5.58
C ALA A 26 49.80 3.98 4.97
N PRO A 27 48.92 3.34 5.75
CA PRO A 27 48.11 2.27 5.20
C PRO A 27 47.28 2.84 4.04
N ALA A 28 47.51 2.32 2.84
CA ALA A 28 46.74 2.68 1.66
C ALA A 28 45.25 2.52 1.98
N ARG A 29 44.52 3.62 2.01
CA ARG A 29 43.07 3.60 1.99
C ARG A 29 42.65 2.84 0.74
N ALA A 30 42.39 1.54 0.90
CA ALA A 30 41.72 0.76 -0.15
C ALA A 30 40.45 1.52 -0.51
N SER A 31 40.39 2.06 -1.72
CA SER A 31 39.26 2.82 -2.18
C SER A 31 38.00 1.92 -2.05
N ALA A 32 36.93 2.44 -1.51
CA ALA A 32 35.65 1.71 -1.39
C ALA A 32 35.23 1.05 -2.71
N LEU A 33 35.59 1.67 -3.85
CA LEU A 33 35.45 1.14 -5.22
C LEU A 33 36.25 -0.13 -5.48
N GLY A 34 37.46 -0.23 -4.94
CA GLY A 34 38.29 -1.44 -5.08
C GLY A 34 37.71 -2.62 -4.31
N THR A 35 37.12 -2.37 -3.13
CA THR A 35 36.48 -3.39 -2.30
C THR A 35 35.17 -3.87 -2.94
N VAL A 36 34.37 -2.97 -3.53
CA VAL A 36 33.12 -3.31 -4.25
C VAL A 36 33.48 -4.13 -5.51
N ARG A 37 34.50 -3.73 -6.29
CA ARG A 37 34.91 -4.44 -7.50
C ARG A 37 35.43 -5.85 -7.20
N SER A 38 36.18 -6.05 -6.13
CA SER A 38 36.65 -7.37 -5.70
C SER A 38 35.53 -8.25 -5.17
N ALA A 39 34.52 -7.67 -4.48
CA ALA A 39 33.33 -8.38 -4.00
C ALA A 39 32.44 -8.85 -5.14
N VAL A 40 32.25 -8.05 -6.19
CA VAL A 40 31.52 -8.44 -7.40
C VAL A 40 32.23 -9.61 -8.10
N MET A 41 33.55 -9.58 -8.23
CA MET A 41 34.31 -10.69 -8.83
C MET A 41 34.34 -11.96 -7.96
N SER A 42 34.10 -11.86 -6.66
CA SER A 42 34.05 -13.02 -5.74
C SER A 42 32.76 -13.83 -5.76
N GLY A 43 31.76 -13.43 -6.54
CA GLY A 43 30.46 -14.11 -6.61
C GLY A 43 29.60 -14.01 -5.36
N VAL A 44 30.02 -13.22 -4.37
CA VAL A 44 29.27 -13.04 -3.10
C VAL A 44 27.92 -12.35 -3.33
N TRP A 45 27.83 -11.48 -4.32
CA TRP A 45 26.62 -10.70 -4.64
C TRP A 45 25.64 -11.40 -5.58
N VAL A 46 26.05 -12.53 -6.21
CA VAL A 46 25.21 -13.22 -7.22
C VAL A 46 23.90 -13.74 -6.59
N ARG A 47 23.96 -14.35 -5.41
CA ARG A 47 22.76 -14.90 -4.75
C ARG A 47 21.81 -13.80 -4.25
N PRO A 48 22.26 -12.74 -3.54
CA PRO A 48 21.38 -11.63 -3.18
C PRO A 48 20.77 -10.93 -4.40
N ALA A 49 21.58 -10.69 -5.44
CA ALA A 49 21.09 -10.08 -6.69
C ALA A 49 20.05 -10.97 -7.39
N LEU A 50 20.25 -12.29 -7.41
CA LEU A 50 19.27 -13.22 -7.96
C LEU A 50 17.94 -13.14 -7.20
N VAL A 51 17.95 -13.15 -5.87
CA VAL A 51 16.73 -13.10 -5.06
C VAL A 51 16.01 -11.77 -5.21
N VAL A 52 16.70 -10.64 -5.00
CA VAL A 52 16.09 -9.32 -5.08
C VAL A 52 15.65 -9.02 -6.52
N GLY A 53 16.50 -9.31 -7.50
CA GLY A 53 16.19 -9.14 -8.92
C GLY A 53 14.99 -9.97 -9.34
N SER A 54 14.89 -11.23 -8.87
CA SER A 54 13.72 -12.08 -9.16
C SER A 54 12.42 -11.49 -8.62
N ILE A 55 12.41 -10.98 -7.40
CA ILE A 55 11.20 -10.37 -6.80
C ILE A 55 10.83 -9.08 -7.55
N VAL A 56 11.81 -8.23 -7.84
CA VAL A 56 11.58 -6.97 -8.56
C VAL A 56 11.06 -7.22 -9.96
N VAL A 57 11.67 -8.15 -10.72
CA VAL A 57 11.24 -8.47 -12.08
C VAL A 57 9.88 -9.16 -12.10
N ALA A 58 9.63 -10.10 -11.17
CA ALA A 58 8.35 -10.82 -11.10
C ALA A 58 7.17 -9.90 -10.75
N TYR A 59 7.37 -8.89 -9.91
CA TYR A 59 6.31 -8.01 -9.41
C TYR A 59 6.54 -6.54 -9.79
N HIS A 60 7.19 -6.27 -10.94
CA HIS A 60 7.56 -4.91 -11.33
C HIS A 60 6.35 -3.98 -11.44
N THR A 61 5.25 -4.40 -12.07
CA THR A 61 4.02 -3.61 -12.18
C THR A 61 3.38 -3.38 -10.82
N SER A 62 3.33 -4.42 -9.97
CA SER A 62 2.79 -4.32 -8.61
C SER A 62 3.60 -3.37 -7.73
N LEU A 63 4.94 -3.43 -7.83
CA LEU A 63 5.85 -2.53 -7.11
C LEU A 63 5.76 -1.10 -7.63
N GLN A 64 5.68 -0.91 -8.96
CA GLN A 64 5.50 0.40 -9.56
C GLN A 64 4.23 1.06 -9.05
N SER A 65 3.11 0.33 -9.07
CA SER A 65 1.83 0.88 -8.59
C SER A 65 1.83 1.21 -7.08
N LEU A 66 2.66 0.53 -6.26
CA LEU A 66 2.89 0.94 -4.87
C LEU A 66 3.67 2.26 -4.79
N LEU A 67 4.68 2.45 -5.65
CA LEU A 67 5.47 3.68 -5.70
C LEU A 67 4.65 4.85 -6.22
N ASP A 68 3.80 4.64 -7.22
CA ASP A 68 2.88 5.65 -7.74
C ASP A 68 1.92 6.12 -6.63
N GLY A 69 1.51 5.19 -5.75
CA GLY A 69 0.70 5.50 -4.57
C GLY A 69 1.35 6.47 -3.57
N LEU A 70 2.69 6.65 -3.59
CA LEU A 70 3.36 7.66 -2.75
C LEU A 70 3.02 9.09 -3.15
N SER A 71 2.72 9.33 -4.42
CA SER A 71 2.35 10.65 -4.94
C SER A 71 0.92 11.05 -4.59
N LEU A 72 0.11 10.10 -4.11
CA LEU A 72 -1.29 10.31 -3.77
C LEU A 72 -1.45 10.66 -2.28
N ASP A 73 -2.35 11.56 -1.99
CA ASP A 73 -2.70 11.90 -0.60
C ASP A 73 -3.64 10.85 0.00
N THR A 74 -3.14 9.61 0.14
CA THR A 74 -3.92 8.48 0.64
C THR A 74 -3.47 8.03 2.03
N PRO A 75 -4.37 7.48 2.86
CA PRO A 75 -4.00 6.95 4.19
C PRO A 75 -2.99 5.80 4.15
N ILE A 76 -2.82 5.16 2.99
CA ILE A 76 -1.97 3.96 2.80
C ILE A 76 -0.73 4.22 1.92
N ALA A 77 -0.42 5.49 1.59
CA ALA A 77 0.74 5.84 0.77
C ALA A 77 2.06 5.22 1.27
N HIS A 78 2.25 5.12 2.58
CA HIS A 78 3.47 4.54 3.18
C HIS A 78 3.66 3.05 2.95
N LEU A 79 2.68 2.31 2.39
CA LEU A 79 2.85 0.88 2.07
C LEU A 79 3.95 0.64 1.04
N ALA A 80 4.25 1.62 0.20
CA ALA A 80 5.37 1.56 -0.74
C ALA A 80 6.75 1.40 -0.05
N LEU A 81 6.85 1.78 1.22
CA LEU A 81 8.08 1.60 2.01
C LEU A 81 8.27 0.16 2.50
N VAL A 82 7.22 -0.65 2.54
CA VAL A 82 7.25 -2.01 3.10
C VAL A 82 8.28 -2.91 2.41
N PRO A 83 8.40 -2.99 1.08
CA PRO A 83 9.41 -3.83 0.43
C PRO A 83 10.85 -3.41 0.80
N PHE A 84 11.12 -2.12 0.91
CA PHE A 84 12.44 -1.60 1.31
C PHE A 84 12.75 -1.92 2.77
N ILE A 85 11.78 -1.73 3.67
CA ILE A 85 11.92 -2.07 5.09
C ILE A 85 12.11 -3.58 5.25
N ALA A 86 11.36 -4.41 4.53
CA ALA A 86 11.51 -5.87 4.54
C ALA A 86 12.92 -6.29 4.09
N LEU A 87 13.46 -5.66 3.04
CA LEU A 87 14.83 -5.91 2.59
C LEU A 87 15.85 -5.53 3.67
N MET A 88 15.70 -4.38 4.31
CA MET A 88 16.56 -3.96 5.43
C MET A 88 16.50 -4.96 6.60
N LEU A 89 15.29 -5.41 6.97
CA LEU A 89 15.09 -6.42 8.00
C LEU A 89 15.74 -7.76 7.63
N ALA A 90 15.66 -8.18 6.37
CA ALA A 90 16.29 -9.41 5.89
C ALA A 90 17.82 -9.33 6.00
N VAL A 91 18.41 -8.20 5.57
CA VAL A 91 19.85 -7.95 5.67
C VAL A 91 20.31 -7.92 7.13
N ALA A 92 19.59 -7.19 8.00
CA ALA A 92 19.89 -7.10 9.43
C ALA A 92 19.79 -8.46 10.13
N SER A 93 18.76 -9.26 9.80
CA SER A 93 18.56 -10.59 10.38
C SER A 93 19.64 -11.59 9.94
N ARG A 94 20.13 -11.47 8.71
CA ARG A 94 21.19 -12.34 8.19
C ARG A 94 22.56 -12.05 8.83
N HIS A 95 22.87 -10.79 9.10
CA HIS A 95 24.14 -10.41 9.74
C HIS A 95 24.27 -10.91 11.17
N ASN A 96 23.15 -11.07 11.88
CA ASN A 96 23.15 -11.48 13.28
C ASN A 96 23.42 -12.97 13.51
N ASP A 97 23.33 -13.81 12.47
CA ASP A 97 23.52 -15.25 12.55
C ASP A 97 24.51 -15.74 11.48
N ALA A 98 25.81 -15.63 11.79
CA ALA A 98 26.91 -16.04 10.91
C ALA A 98 27.11 -17.59 10.83
N GLY A 99 26.06 -18.38 11.00
CA GLY A 99 26.15 -19.83 10.80
C GLY A 99 26.22 -20.18 9.30
N PRO A 100 26.86 -21.29 8.92
CA PRO A 100 26.93 -21.71 7.53
C PRO A 100 25.52 -21.99 6.98
N ASP A 101 25.29 -21.64 5.71
CA ASP A 101 24.08 -21.99 4.99
C ASP A 101 24.05 -23.51 4.83
N ILE A 102 23.26 -24.19 5.63
CA ILE A 102 23.07 -25.64 5.54
C ILE A 102 21.84 -25.86 4.66
N HIS A 103 22.09 -26.41 3.48
CA HIS A 103 21.05 -26.83 2.55
C HIS A 103 20.61 -28.26 2.87
N ASP A 104 19.39 -28.42 3.32
CA ASP A 104 18.68 -29.68 3.22
C ASP A 104 17.94 -29.69 1.88
N ARG A 105 18.58 -30.28 0.88
CA ARG A 105 18.13 -30.19 -0.53
C ARG A 105 16.70 -30.69 -0.73
N GLN A 106 16.29 -31.71 -0.02
CA GLN A 106 14.94 -32.25 -0.16
C GLN A 106 13.91 -31.29 0.41
N LEU A 107 14.12 -30.78 1.61
CA LEU A 107 13.24 -29.81 2.24
C LEU A 107 13.19 -28.48 1.48
N ASP A 108 14.34 -28.03 0.94
CA ASP A 108 14.40 -26.80 0.15
C ASP A 108 13.50 -26.88 -1.09
N TRP A 109 13.46 -28.06 -1.76
CA TRP A 109 12.59 -28.27 -2.90
C TRP A 109 11.14 -28.53 -2.52
N ILE A 110 10.88 -29.32 -1.46
CA ILE A 110 9.53 -29.64 -0.98
C ILE A 110 8.81 -28.37 -0.52
N VAL A 111 9.51 -27.40 0.06
CA VAL A 111 8.91 -26.15 0.54
C VAL A 111 9.01 -25.03 -0.49
N GLY A 112 10.18 -24.84 -1.10
CA GLY A 112 10.44 -23.71 -1.99
C GLY A 112 9.66 -23.78 -3.29
N LEU A 113 9.61 -24.96 -3.93
CA LEU A 113 8.91 -25.13 -5.20
C LEU A 113 7.39 -24.92 -5.08
N PRO A 114 6.67 -25.51 -4.12
CA PRO A 114 5.24 -25.23 -3.95
C PRO A 114 4.92 -23.76 -3.65
N LEU A 115 5.77 -23.03 -2.92
CA LEU A 115 5.56 -21.63 -2.65
C LEU A 115 5.68 -20.78 -3.93
N VAL A 116 6.69 -21.05 -4.76
CA VAL A 116 6.86 -20.37 -6.05
C VAL A 116 5.74 -20.73 -7.01
N MET A 117 5.43 -22.03 -7.12
CA MET A 117 4.36 -22.51 -8.01
C MET A 117 2.99 -22.05 -7.54
N GLY A 118 2.74 -22.01 -6.22
CA GLY A 118 1.50 -21.49 -5.65
C GLY A 118 1.29 -20.02 -5.99
N ALA A 119 2.34 -19.19 -5.89
CA ALA A 119 2.29 -17.79 -6.30
C ALA A 119 2.06 -17.65 -7.82
N LEU A 120 2.72 -18.47 -8.64
CA LEU A 120 2.52 -18.50 -10.09
C LEU A 120 1.09 -18.88 -10.45
N LEU A 121 0.57 -19.98 -9.90
CA LEU A 121 -0.80 -20.46 -10.16
C LEU A 121 -1.84 -19.46 -9.67
N ALA A 122 -1.61 -18.81 -8.54
CA ALA A 122 -2.50 -17.77 -8.04
C ALA A 122 -2.58 -16.58 -9.02
N ASN A 123 -1.44 -16.10 -9.54
CA ASN A 123 -1.43 -15.03 -10.55
C ASN A 123 -1.97 -15.46 -11.91
N LEU A 124 -1.97 -16.75 -12.22
CA LEU A 124 -2.54 -17.29 -13.47
C LEU A 124 -4.07 -17.50 -13.38
N ILE A 125 -4.56 -18.03 -12.26
CA ILE A 125 -5.95 -18.51 -12.13
C ILE A 125 -6.87 -17.45 -11.50
N LEU A 126 -6.40 -16.76 -10.45
CA LEU A 126 -7.27 -15.86 -9.68
C LEU A 126 -7.74 -14.62 -10.44
N PRO A 127 -6.98 -14.02 -11.37
CA PRO A 127 -7.52 -12.92 -12.19
C PRO A 127 -8.77 -13.30 -12.96
N ALA A 128 -8.80 -14.52 -13.54
CA ALA A 128 -9.95 -15.03 -14.25
C ALA A 128 -11.17 -15.32 -13.34
N ARG A 129 -10.90 -15.69 -12.08
CA ARG A 129 -11.95 -16.02 -11.11
C ARG A 129 -12.51 -14.81 -10.38
N LEU A 130 -11.66 -13.85 -10.05
CA LEU A 130 -12.01 -12.68 -9.25
C LEU A 130 -12.29 -11.43 -10.11
N SER A 131 -11.91 -11.45 -11.40
CA SER A 131 -12.10 -10.32 -12.32
C SER A 131 -11.59 -8.99 -11.71
N THR A 132 -12.42 -7.94 -11.72
CA THR A 132 -12.08 -6.63 -11.15
C THR A 132 -11.71 -6.69 -9.66
N GLN A 133 -12.26 -7.63 -8.91
CA GLN A 133 -11.96 -7.79 -7.47
C GLN A 133 -10.50 -8.21 -7.23
N PHE A 134 -9.88 -8.95 -8.15
CA PHE A 134 -8.46 -9.29 -8.05
C PHE A 134 -7.59 -8.05 -7.83
N TRP A 135 -7.91 -6.99 -8.54
CA TRP A 135 -7.21 -5.73 -8.48
C TRP A 135 -7.63 -4.83 -7.32
N LEU A 136 -8.91 -4.75 -7.04
CA LEU A 136 -9.40 -3.99 -5.91
C LEU A 136 -8.81 -4.51 -4.60
N TRP A 137 -8.62 -5.82 -4.50
CA TRP A 137 -8.02 -6.43 -3.33
C TRP A 137 -6.50 -6.50 -3.39
N ARG A 138 -5.90 -6.20 -4.54
CA ARG A 138 -4.47 -6.29 -4.75
C ARG A 138 -3.92 -7.66 -4.38
N VAL A 139 -4.55 -8.71 -4.89
CA VAL A 139 -4.17 -10.11 -4.66
C VAL A 139 -2.77 -10.40 -5.20
N ASP A 140 -2.35 -9.66 -6.22
CA ASP A 140 -0.98 -9.64 -6.74
C ASP A 140 0.05 -9.39 -5.61
N LEU A 141 -0.17 -8.38 -4.77
CA LEU A 141 0.70 -8.07 -3.63
C LEU A 141 0.62 -9.10 -2.51
N LEU A 142 -0.53 -9.79 -2.35
CA LEU A 142 -0.66 -10.89 -1.40
C LEU A 142 0.20 -12.10 -1.79
N THR A 143 0.37 -12.37 -3.09
CA THR A 143 1.19 -13.50 -3.56
C THR A 143 2.70 -13.25 -3.48
N MET A 144 3.13 -11.99 -3.45
CA MET A 144 4.54 -11.59 -3.45
C MET A 144 5.34 -12.16 -2.25
N PRO A 145 4.86 -12.15 -0.98
CA PRO A 145 5.59 -12.75 0.14
C PRO A 145 5.81 -14.26 -0.01
N PHE A 146 4.84 -14.98 -0.58
CA PHE A 146 4.97 -16.42 -0.83
C PHE A 146 6.03 -16.69 -1.90
N PHE A 147 6.00 -15.93 -3.02
CA PHE A 147 7.03 -16.02 -4.04
C PHE A 147 8.41 -15.72 -3.46
N ALA A 148 8.54 -14.63 -2.71
CA ALA A 148 9.79 -14.24 -2.07
C ALA A 148 10.31 -15.33 -1.12
N ALA A 149 9.45 -15.92 -0.30
CA ALA A 149 9.79 -17.03 0.60
C ALA A 149 10.27 -18.25 -0.18
N GLY A 150 9.58 -18.59 -1.27
CA GLY A 150 9.95 -19.71 -2.13
C GLY A 150 11.30 -19.50 -2.82
N VAL A 151 11.54 -18.32 -3.40
CA VAL A 151 12.82 -17.96 -4.04
C VAL A 151 13.97 -18.00 -3.01
N VAL A 152 13.77 -17.42 -1.81
CA VAL A 152 14.78 -17.48 -0.74
C VAL A 152 15.06 -18.91 -0.32
N THR A 153 14.02 -19.74 -0.21
CA THR A 153 14.18 -21.16 0.16
C THR A 153 14.98 -21.93 -0.89
N LEU A 154 14.71 -21.75 -2.18
CA LEU A 154 15.43 -22.42 -3.27
C LEU A 154 16.89 -21.97 -3.37
N VAL A 155 17.19 -20.68 -3.12
CA VAL A 155 18.54 -20.09 -3.29
C VAL A 155 19.40 -20.23 -2.05
N TYR A 156 18.81 -20.07 -0.85
CA TYR A 156 19.54 -20.03 0.43
C TYR A 156 19.20 -21.19 1.39
N GLY A 157 18.13 -21.94 1.12
CA GLY A 157 17.63 -23.03 1.94
C GLY A 157 16.63 -22.59 3.00
N ILE A 158 15.83 -23.56 3.48
CA ILE A 158 14.73 -23.36 4.44
C ILE A 158 15.18 -22.72 5.75
N ARG A 159 16.40 -23.03 6.23
CA ARG A 159 16.93 -22.43 7.46
C ARG A 159 17.18 -20.93 7.30
N SER A 160 17.64 -20.48 6.14
CA SER A 160 17.82 -19.06 5.84
C SER A 160 16.48 -18.35 5.75
N THR A 161 15.48 -18.98 5.16
CA THR A 161 14.09 -18.49 5.13
C THR A 161 13.55 -18.32 6.55
N TRP A 162 13.78 -19.29 7.43
CA TRP A 162 13.38 -19.19 8.83
C TRP A 162 14.09 -18.07 9.60
N ARG A 163 15.36 -17.79 9.27
CA ARG A 163 16.11 -16.65 9.86
C ARG A 163 15.51 -15.30 9.50
N ILE A 164 15.08 -15.12 8.26
CA ILE A 164 14.48 -13.87 7.78
C ILE A 164 12.95 -13.88 7.85
N ARG A 165 12.34 -14.83 8.59
CA ARG A 165 10.86 -14.96 8.65
C ARG A 165 10.15 -13.67 9.00
N PHE A 166 10.72 -12.83 9.86
CA PHE A 166 10.12 -11.53 10.20
C PHE A 166 10.12 -10.55 9.03
N ALA A 167 11.15 -10.56 8.19
CA ALA A 167 11.18 -9.76 6.97
C ALA A 167 10.13 -10.24 5.96
N LEU A 168 9.99 -11.56 5.79
CA LEU A 168 8.97 -12.15 4.92
C LEU A 168 7.56 -11.90 5.45
N LEU A 169 7.33 -12.03 6.77
CA LEU A 169 6.06 -11.68 7.39
C LEU A 169 5.76 -10.17 7.27
N PHE A 170 6.80 -9.33 7.39
CA PHE A 170 6.65 -7.89 7.22
C PHE A 170 6.23 -7.53 5.80
N LEU A 171 6.65 -8.31 4.81
CA LEU A 171 6.28 -8.08 3.41
C LEU A 171 4.77 -8.23 3.14
N PHE A 172 4.04 -9.02 3.96
CA PHE A 172 2.57 -9.08 3.90
C PHE A 172 1.90 -7.73 4.22
N LEU A 173 2.58 -6.86 4.95
CA LEU A 173 2.08 -5.51 5.23
C LEU A 173 2.05 -4.60 3.99
N ALA A 174 2.64 -5.02 2.87
CA ALA A 174 2.47 -4.33 1.58
C ALA A 174 1.07 -4.52 0.97
N TRP A 175 0.30 -5.50 1.44
CA TRP A 175 -1.03 -5.78 0.95
C TRP A 175 -2.05 -4.75 1.44
N PRO A 176 -2.65 -3.91 0.56
CA PRO A 176 -3.50 -2.78 0.98
C PRO A 176 -4.89 -3.18 1.47
N TYR A 177 -5.41 -4.32 1.04
CA TYR A 177 -6.80 -4.70 1.31
C TYR A 177 -7.18 -4.72 2.80
N PRO A 178 -6.39 -5.31 3.74
CA PRO A 178 -6.70 -5.25 5.16
C PRO A 178 -6.79 -3.83 5.71
N TYR A 179 -5.94 -2.93 5.23
CA TYR A 179 -5.97 -1.52 5.63
C TYR A 179 -7.23 -0.84 5.11
N ASN A 180 -7.62 -1.09 3.87
CA ASN A 180 -8.84 -0.53 3.30
C ASN A 180 -10.07 -0.95 4.10
N VAL A 181 -10.17 -2.22 4.50
CA VAL A 181 -11.27 -2.70 5.34
C VAL A 181 -11.24 -2.06 6.73
N ALA A 182 -10.06 -1.98 7.37
CA ALA A 182 -9.91 -1.36 8.68
C ALA A 182 -10.22 0.15 8.62
N LEU A 183 -9.71 0.84 7.60
CA LEU A 183 -9.94 2.28 7.41
C LEU A 183 -11.41 2.59 7.14
N THR A 184 -12.11 1.74 6.36
CA THR A 184 -13.55 1.89 6.13
C THR A 184 -14.34 1.94 7.44
N ASN A 185 -13.91 1.17 8.45
CA ASN A 185 -14.61 1.09 9.74
C ASN A 185 -14.15 2.13 10.76
N TRP A 186 -12.88 2.52 10.73
CA TRP A 186 -12.26 3.33 11.79
C TRP A 186 -11.88 4.75 11.37
N LEU A 187 -11.77 5.03 10.06
CA LEU A 187 -11.30 6.32 9.57
C LEU A 187 -12.20 7.48 10.02
N GLY A 188 -13.52 7.30 9.98
CA GLY A 188 -14.48 8.29 10.48
C GLY A 188 -14.24 8.62 11.95
N LYS A 189 -14.15 7.61 12.81
CA LYS A 189 -13.89 7.79 14.26
C LYS A 189 -12.55 8.47 14.53
N PHE A 190 -11.53 8.11 13.76
CA PHE A 190 -10.20 8.70 13.88
C PHE A 190 -10.20 10.17 13.42
N THR A 191 -10.92 10.47 12.36
CA THR A 191 -11.11 11.85 11.88
C THR A 191 -11.88 12.67 12.90
N ASP A 192 -12.95 12.15 13.48
CA ASP A 192 -13.73 12.81 14.52
C ASP A 192 -12.88 13.15 15.76
N LEU A 193 -12.01 12.22 16.17
CA LEU A 193 -11.06 12.44 17.25
C LEU A 193 -10.10 13.59 16.91
N THR A 194 -9.58 13.61 15.68
CA THR A 194 -8.65 14.67 15.22
C THR A 194 -9.35 16.01 15.11
N VAL A 195 -10.56 16.04 14.54
CA VAL A 195 -11.38 17.26 14.42
C VAL A 195 -11.75 17.79 15.81
N SER A 196 -12.14 16.91 16.74
CA SER A 196 -12.43 17.31 18.14
C SER A 196 -11.20 17.92 18.83
N GLY A 197 -10.03 17.29 18.68
CA GLY A 197 -8.76 17.81 19.19
C GLY A 197 -8.40 19.17 18.58
N LEU A 198 -8.56 19.29 17.26
CA LEU A 198 -8.32 20.52 16.51
C LEU A 198 -9.28 21.63 16.95
N THR A 199 -10.58 21.35 17.03
CA THR A 199 -11.60 22.32 17.49
C THR A 199 -11.30 22.84 18.89
N LYS A 200 -10.95 21.95 19.83
CA LYS A 200 -10.53 22.36 21.18
C LYS A 200 -9.30 23.26 21.15
N THR A 201 -8.32 22.99 20.29
CA THR A 201 -7.12 23.82 20.17
C THR A 201 -7.45 25.18 19.56
N LEU A 202 -8.36 25.23 18.59
CA LEU A 202 -8.81 26.47 17.96
C LEU A 202 -9.59 27.40 18.89
N THR A 203 -10.13 26.92 20.02
CA THR A 203 -10.72 27.81 21.04
C THR A 203 -9.67 28.71 21.69
N PHE A 204 -8.40 28.28 21.73
CA PHE A 204 -7.28 29.06 22.27
C PHE A 204 -6.53 29.82 21.16
N ILE A 205 -6.47 29.26 19.95
CA ILE A 205 -5.72 29.79 18.81
C ILE A 205 -6.71 30.11 17.68
N HIS A 206 -7.12 31.36 17.54
CA HIS A 206 -8.19 31.81 16.62
C HIS A 206 -7.71 31.85 15.15
N LEU A 207 -7.33 30.70 14.57
CA LEU A 207 -6.86 30.60 13.17
C LEU A 207 -7.99 30.26 12.19
N ALA A 208 -9.00 29.54 12.65
CA ALA A 208 -10.12 29.10 11.84
C ALA A 208 -11.35 28.87 12.73
N THR A 209 -12.54 28.95 12.13
CA THR A 209 -13.81 28.67 12.83
C THR A 209 -14.44 27.40 12.24
N PRO A 210 -14.85 26.41 13.07
CA PRO A 210 -15.56 25.25 12.57
C PRO A 210 -16.92 25.67 12.00
N GLN A 211 -17.27 25.12 10.85
CA GLN A 211 -18.54 25.41 10.19
C GLN A 211 -19.68 24.60 10.82
N ALA A 212 -20.80 25.26 11.09
CA ALA A 212 -21.98 24.61 11.64
C ALA A 212 -22.55 23.56 10.64
N GLY A 213 -22.75 22.33 11.10
CA GLY A 213 -23.34 21.25 10.31
C GLY A 213 -22.36 20.36 9.55
N GLY A 214 -21.07 20.67 9.53
CA GLY A 214 -20.05 19.84 8.89
C GLY A 214 -18.90 19.58 9.85
N SER A 215 -18.70 18.35 10.26
CA SER A 215 -17.70 18.01 11.29
C SER A 215 -16.25 18.27 10.88
N SER A 216 -15.94 18.36 9.58
CA SER A 216 -14.55 18.47 9.07
C SER A 216 -14.27 19.74 8.27
N LEU A 217 -15.21 20.70 8.25
CA LEU A 217 -15.08 21.94 7.50
C LEU A 217 -14.70 23.11 8.42
N PHE A 218 -13.67 23.84 8.05
CA PHE A 218 -13.16 24.99 8.80
C PHE A 218 -13.11 26.23 7.90
N GLN A 219 -13.68 27.32 8.37
CA GLN A 219 -13.71 28.60 7.69
C GLN A 219 -12.50 29.43 8.08
N ILE A 220 -11.78 29.94 7.11
CA ILE A 220 -10.58 30.76 7.27
C ILE A 220 -10.79 32.07 6.52
N THR A 221 -10.33 33.17 7.11
CA THR A 221 -10.40 34.50 6.49
C THR A 221 -9.01 34.95 6.07
N HIS A 222 -8.83 35.28 4.79
CA HIS A 222 -7.61 35.87 4.25
C HIS A 222 -7.94 37.13 3.45
N ALA A 223 -7.32 38.26 3.79
CA ALA A 223 -7.52 39.55 3.10
C ALA A 223 -9.01 39.93 2.93
N GLY A 224 -9.85 39.66 3.95
CA GLY A 224 -11.29 39.95 3.95
C GLY A 224 -12.15 38.94 3.16
N LYS A 225 -11.56 37.97 2.47
CA LYS A 225 -12.26 36.87 1.79
C LYS A 225 -12.29 35.62 2.68
N GLN A 226 -13.46 35.03 2.79
CA GLN A 226 -13.64 33.77 3.49
C GLN A 226 -13.58 32.59 2.53
N PHE A 227 -12.87 31.54 2.92
CA PHE A 227 -12.85 30.26 2.20
C PHE A 227 -12.89 29.11 3.21
N THR A 228 -13.26 27.93 2.74
CA THR A 228 -13.47 26.76 3.58
C THR A 228 -12.40 25.72 3.27
N LEU A 229 -11.67 25.28 4.28
CA LEU A 229 -10.78 24.13 4.19
C LEU A 229 -11.42 22.90 4.83
N SER A 230 -11.36 21.78 4.13
CA SER A 230 -11.78 20.48 4.64
C SER A 230 -10.59 19.73 5.23
N VAL A 231 -10.73 19.28 6.47
CA VAL A 231 -9.82 18.27 7.02
C VAL A 231 -10.23 16.92 6.45
N ALA A 232 -9.71 16.63 5.27
CA ALA A 232 -9.96 15.35 4.58
C ALA A 232 -9.43 14.16 5.39
N SER A 233 -9.91 12.96 5.05
CA SER A 233 -9.50 11.71 5.71
C SER A 233 -7.98 11.49 5.69
N ALA A 234 -7.31 11.89 4.62
CA ALA A 234 -5.86 11.86 4.50
C ALA A 234 -5.16 12.82 5.46
N CYS A 235 -5.76 14.01 5.71
CA CYS A 235 -5.25 15.00 6.66
C CYS A 235 -5.58 14.67 8.12
N SER A 236 -6.45 13.68 8.38
CA SER A 236 -6.79 13.25 9.74
C SER A 236 -5.59 12.70 10.52
N GLY A 237 -4.46 12.40 9.84
CA GLY A 237 -3.27 11.79 10.41
C GLY A 237 -3.22 10.27 10.27
N ALA A 238 -4.22 9.66 9.63
CA ALA A 238 -4.25 8.20 9.40
C ALA A 238 -3.02 7.74 8.60
N ASN A 239 -2.59 8.52 7.61
CA ASN A 239 -1.38 8.26 6.84
C ASN A 239 -0.12 8.24 7.73
N GLY A 240 0.08 9.26 8.56
CA GLY A 240 1.19 9.32 9.51
C GLY A 240 1.13 8.19 10.56
N PHE A 241 -0.07 7.83 11.01
CA PHE A 241 -0.30 6.70 11.92
C PHE A 241 0.15 5.38 11.30
N VAL A 242 -0.31 5.06 10.09
CA VAL A 242 0.06 3.82 9.38
C VAL A 242 1.56 3.82 9.10
N GLY A 243 2.11 4.91 8.59
CA GLY A 243 3.55 5.03 8.31
C GLY A 243 4.41 4.86 9.56
N PHE A 244 4.06 5.51 10.68
CA PHE A 244 4.77 5.34 11.94
C PHE A 244 4.66 3.92 12.48
N LEU A 245 3.49 3.30 12.39
CA LEU A 245 3.28 1.93 12.84
C LEU A 245 4.17 0.94 12.06
N LEU A 246 4.25 1.08 10.74
CA LEU A 246 5.13 0.27 9.89
C LEU A 246 6.61 0.41 10.29
N VAL A 247 7.09 1.64 10.39
CA VAL A 247 8.47 1.93 10.81
C VAL A 247 8.73 1.44 12.24
N GLY A 248 7.80 1.70 13.16
CA GLY A 248 7.91 1.31 14.56
C GLY A 248 7.92 -0.21 14.77
N ILE A 249 7.10 -0.96 14.03
CA ILE A 249 7.13 -2.44 14.04
C ILE A 249 8.51 -2.92 13.55
N ALA A 250 9.02 -2.36 12.45
CA ALA A 250 10.34 -2.70 11.93
C ALA A 250 11.44 -2.45 12.97
N PHE A 251 11.46 -1.27 13.61
CA PHE A 251 12.39 -0.97 14.68
C PHE A 251 12.23 -1.93 15.86
N SER A 252 11.01 -2.28 16.25
CA SER A 252 10.75 -3.22 17.34
C SER A 252 11.38 -4.59 17.12
N VAL A 253 11.50 -5.03 15.86
CA VAL A 253 12.19 -6.27 15.49
C VAL A 253 13.71 -6.12 15.56
N MET A 254 14.25 -4.95 15.18
CA MET A 254 15.70 -4.68 15.13
C MET A 254 16.30 -4.34 16.50
N VAL A 255 15.47 -3.94 17.46
CA VAL A 255 15.91 -3.42 18.76
C VAL A 255 15.80 -4.50 19.83
N GLU A 256 16.78 -4.54 20.75
CA GLU A 256 16.76 -5.35 21.97
C GLU A 256 16.12 -4.55 23.12
N GLY A 257 15.39 -5.26 23.98
CA GLY A 257 14.73 -4.69 25.15
C GLY A 257 13.48 -5.47 25.54
N LYS A 258 12.87 -5.08 26.67
CA LYS A 258 11.66 -5.72 27.20
C LYS A 258 10.49 -5.49 26.24
N LYS A 259 9.65 -6.52 26.01
CA LYS A 259 8.48 -6.44 25.11
C LYS A 259 7.54 -5.31 25.50
N TRP A 260 7.30 -5.12 26.81
CA TRP A 260 6.46 -4.04 27.32
C TRP A 260 7.04 -2.64 27.01
N ALA A 261 8.37 -2.48 27.11
CA ALA A 261 9.01 -1.21 26.77
C ALA A 261 8.87 -0.87 25.27
N LYS A 262 8.94 -1.88 24.41
CA LYS A 262 8.68 -1.73 22.96
C LYS A 262 7.24 -1.31 22.70
N PHE A 263 6.28 -1.96 23.37
CA PHE A 263 4.86 -1.61 23.23
C PHE A 263 4.58 -0.18 23.71
N LEU A 264 5.10 0.21 24.89
CA LEU A 264 4.95 1.56 25.42
C LEU A 264 5.60 2.61 24.52
N TRP A 265 6.79 2.30 23.99
CA TRP A 265 7.47 3.17 23.04
C TRP A 265 6.65 3.37 21.75
N LEU A 266 6.06 2.30 21.20
CA LEU A 266 5.17 2.39 20.03
C LEU A 266 3.92 3.22 20.34
N LEU A 267 3.29 3.02 21.49
CA LEU A 267 2.08 3.73 21.89
C LEU A 267 2.33 5.23 22.03
N ILE A 268 3.42 5.60 22.69
CA ILE A 268 3.82 7.01 22.85
C ILE A 268 4.17 7.62 21.48
N GLY A 269 4.83 6.86 20.60
CA GLY A 269 5.15 7.32 19.26
C GLY A 269 3.93 7.59 18.41
N VAL A 270 2.94 6.70 18.44
CA VAL A 270 1.65 6.90 17.77
C VAL A 270 0.95 8.18 18.28
N THR A 271 0.91 8.36 19.61
CA THR A 271 0.31 9.57 20.21
C THR A 271 1.08 10.84 19.80
N LEU A 272 2.40 10.78 19.78
CA LEU A 272 3.24 11.89 19.34
C LEU A 272 2.98 12.26 17.88
N VAL A 273 2.92 11.27 16.98
CA VAL A 273 2.64 11.50 15.55
C VAL A 273 1.25 12.11 15.37
N TRP A 274 0.25 11.69 16.15
CA TRP A 274 -1.08 12.29 16.12
C TRP A 274 -1.07 13.75 16.60
N ILE A 275 -0.35 14.07 17.68
CA ILE A 275 -0.19 15.46 18.18
C ILE A 275 0.52 16.31 17.11
N LEU A 276 1.60 15.81 16.51
CA LEU A 276 2.32 16.50 15.44
C LEU A 276 1.44 16.72 14.20
N ASN A 277 0.50 15.82 13.92
CA ASN A 277 -0.47 16.01 12.85
C ASN A 277 -1.44 17.15 13.14
N ILE A 278 -1.94 17.28 14.38
CA ILE A 278 -2.75 18.45 14.79
C ILE A 278 -1.93 19.74 14.63
N ALA A 279 -0.68 19.75 15.10
CA ALA A 279 0.21 20.90 14.92
C ALA A 279 0.43 21.23 13.44
N ARG A 280 0.61 20.22 12.57
CA ARG A 280 0.67 20.37 11.10
C ARG A 280 -0.55 21.10 10.56
N ILE A 281 -1.77 20.68 10.93
CA ILE A 281 -3.01 21.29 10.45
C ILE A 281 -3.09 22.75 10.91
N LEU A 282 -2.74 23.05 12.16
CA LEU A 282 -2.70 24.42 12.68
C LEU A 282 -1.71 25.30 11.91
N VAL A 283 -0.53 24.77 11.56
CA VAL A 283 0.45 25.49 10.74
C VAL A 283 -0.12 25.74 9.33
N VAL A 284 -0.78 24.77 8.72
CA VAL A 284 -1.44 24.95 7.41
C VAL A 284 -2.52 26.03 7.50
N PHE A 285 -3.32 26.06 8.58
CA PHE A 285 -4.33 27.12 8.78
C PHE A 285 -3.69 28.50 8.95
N ALA A 286 -2.59 28.61 9.69
CA ALA A 286 -1.86 29.87 9.86
C ALA A 286 -1.28 30.37 8.53
N VAL A 287 -0.72 29.46 7.73
CA VAL A 287 -0.24 29.78 6.37
C VAL A 287 -1.38 30.21 5.47
N ALA A 288 -2.53 29.50 5.51
CA ALA A 288 -3.71 29.81 4.73
C ALA A 288 -4.29 31.19 5.11
N GLN A 289 -4.32 31.52 6.38
CA GLN A 289 -4.77 32.84 6.86
C GLN A 289 -3.85 33.97 6.37
N LYS A 290 -2.53 33.74 6.33
CA LYS A 290 -1.54 34.77 5.99
C LYS A 290 -1.29 34.89 4.48
N TRP A 291 -1.20 33.79 3.75
CA TRP A 291 -0.78 33.76 2.34
C TRP A 291 -1.82 33.16 1.37
N GLY A 292 -2.98 32.77 1.89
CA GLY A 292 -4.09 32.24 1.10
C GLY A 292 -4.05 30.73 0.92
N GLU A 293 -5.16 30.22 0.37
CA GLU A 293 -5.44 28.78 0.23
C GLU A 293 -4.41 28.06 -0.65
N ARG A 294 -4.11 28.60 -1.84
CA ARG A 294 -3.20 27.96 -2.81
C ARG A 294 -1.79 27.74 -2.23
N VAL A 295 -1.23 28.75 -1.55
CA VAL A 295 0.10 28.63 -0.93
C VAL A 295 0.08 27.60 0.19
N ALA A 296 -0.99 27.56 0.98
CA ALA A 296 -1.12 26.63 2.09
C ALA A 296 -1.26 25.17 1.62
N ILE A 297 -2.08 24.92 0.60
CA ILE A 297 -2.41 23.56 0.15
C ILE A 297 -1.36 23.03 -0.84
N ASP A 298 -1.10 23.75 -1.93
CA ASP A 298 -0.25 23.25 -3.00
C ASP A 298 1.24 23.35 -2.65
N GLY A 299 1.63 24.42 -1.93
CA GLY A 299 3.02 24.67 -1.59
C GLY A 299 3.45 24.07 -0.24
N PHE A 300 2.72 24.39 0.82
CA PHE A 300 3.19 24.16 2.19
C PHE A 300 2.78 22.82 2.77
N HIS A 301 1.57 22.35 2.46
CA HIS A 301 0.99 21.14 3.04
C HIS A 301 1.85 19.88 2.86
N PRO A 302 2.42 19.56 1.67
CA PRO A 302 3.25 18.38 1.49
C PRO A 302 4.53 18.42 2.35
N PHE A 303 5.20 19.57 2.39
CA PHE A 303 6.47 19.74 3.11
C PHE A 303 6.29 19.65 4.62
N VAL A 304 5.27 20.29 5.18
CA VAL A 304 5.00 20.25 6.63
C VAL A 304 4.64 18.82 7.06
N GLY A 305 3.94 18.06 6.20
CA GLY A 305 3.64 16.65 6.44
C GLY A 305 4.90 15.80 6.57
N LEU A 306 5.83 15.96 5.64
CA LEU A 306 7.11 15.25 5.64
C LEU A 306 7.96 15.62 6.87
N ILE A 307 8.04 16.91 7.19
CA ILE A 307 8.79 17.40 8.36
C ILE A 307 8.19 16.84 9.65
N ALA A 308 6.87 16.93 9.83
CA ALA A 308 6.19 16.44 11.03
C ALA A 308 6.38 14.93 11.22
N PHE A 309 6.26 14.15 10.14
CA PHE A 309 6.48 12.71 10.18
C PHE A 309 7.94 12.36 10.52
N THR A 310 8.89 12.99 9.84
CA THR A 310 10.32 12.75 10.07
C THR A 310 10.73 13.18 11.49
N ALA A 311 10.21 14.31 11.98
CA ALA A 311 10.44 14.76 13.34
C ALA A 311 9.86 13.77 14.38
N GLY A 312 8.67 13.22 14.13
CA GLY A 312 8.05 12.21 14.98
C GLY A 312 8.89 10.94 15.07
N VAL A 313 9.28 10.38 13.92
CA VAL A 313 10.13 9.17 13.85
C VAL A 313 11.49 9.45 14.47
N GLY A 314 12.15 10.55 14.09
CA GLY A 314 13.48 10.93 14.61
C GLY A 314 13.46 11.15 16.12
N GLY A 315 12.47 11.88 16.64
CA GLY A 315 12.28 12.11 18.08
C GLY A 315 12.10 10.81 18.84
N MET A 316 11.31 9.87 18.31
CA MET A 316 11.11 8.56 18.93
C MET A 316 12.38 7.70 18.91
N VAL A 317 13.20 7.78 17.86
CA VAL A 317 14.52 7.11 17.82
C VAL A 317 15.46 7.71 18.86
N MET A 318 15.47 9.03 19.03
CA MET A 318 16.31 9.71 20.03
C MET A 318 15.98 9.33 21.47
N VAL A 319 14.69 9.17 21.79
CA VAL A 319 14.25 8.81 23.16
C VAL A 319 14.26 7.31 23.40
N MET A 320 14.54 6.48 22.41
CA MET A 320 14.48 5.02 22.47
C MET A 320 15.34 4.45 23.62
N SER A 321 16.51 5.05 23.88
CA SER A 321 17.42 4.64 24.97
C SER A 321 16.81 4.82 26.36
N ARG A 322 15.92 5.81 26.56
CA ARG A 322 15.21 6.05 27.83
C ARG A 322 14.23 4.92 28.17
N PHE A 323 13.77 4.17 27.17
CA PHE A 323 12.95 2.97 27.36
C PHE A 323 13.80 1.70 27.56
N GLY A 324 15.14 1.84 27.66
CA GLY A 324 16.04 0.71 27.74
C GLY A 324 16.14 -0.11 26.44
N LEU A 325 15.74 0.51 25.33
CA LEU A 325 15.80 -0.08 24.01
C LEU A 325 17.14 0.28 23.35
N ARG A 326 17.82 -0.71 22.76
CA ARG A 326 19.11 -0.52 22.10
C ARG A 326 19.12 -1.28 20.77
N PHE A 327 19.73 -0.70 19.75
CA PHE A 327 19.95 -1.45 18.53
C PHE A 327 20.83 -2.67 18.82
N ARG A 328 20.46 -3.79 18.24
CA ARG A 328 21.21 -5.04 18.38
C ARG A 328 22.61 -4.81 17.81
N SER A 329 23.64 -4.82 18.67
CA SER A 329 25.03 -4.59 18.27
C SER A 329 25.55 -5.74 17.43
N ILE A 330 25.97 -5.44 16.21
CA ILE A 330 26.51 -6.40 15.24
C ILE A 330 27.91 -6.90 15.67
N GLU A 331 28.63 -6.13 16.50
CA GLU A 331 30.06 -6.38 16.76
C GLU A 331 30.39 -7.43 17.83
N THR A 332 29.53 -7.61 18.83
CA THR A 332 29.93 -8.34 20.04
C THR A 332 29.97 -9.85 19.87
N LYS A 333 29.11 -10.41 19.03
CA LYS A 333 29.06 -11.87 18.79
C LYS A 333 30.03 -12.35 17.72
N SER A 334 30.37 -11.50 16.74
CA SER A 334 31.32 -11.84 15.69
C SER A 334 32.76 -11.95 16.21
N LYS A 335 33.20 -11.04 17.09
CA LYS A 335 34.54 -11.09 17.69
C LYS A 335 34.72 -12.23 18.68
N ALA A 336 33.70 -12.55 19.48
CA ALA A 336 33.75 -13.69 20.41
C ALA A 336 33.80 -15.05 19.66
N LYS A 337 33.06 -15.17 18.55
CA LYS A 337 33.00 -16.40 17.74
C LYS A 337 34.22 -16.56 16.81
N ALA A 338 34.76 -15.47 16.29
CA ALA A 338 36.01 -15.46 15.53
C ALA A 338 37.21 -15.86 16.39
N LYS A 339 37.22 -15.47 17.69
CA LYS A 339 38.27 -15.87 18.65
C LYS A 339 38.15 -17.33 19.10
N ALA A 340 36.94 -17.93 19.06
CA ALA A 340 36.68 -19.32 19.39
C ALA A 340 36.88 -20.30 18.20
N MET A 341 36.98 -19.80 16.96
CA MET A 341 37.11 -20.59 15.73
C MET A 341 38.37 -20.21 14.92
N ALA A 342 39.48 -19.89 15.56
CA ALA A 342 40.74 -19.83 14.86
C ALA A 342 41.16 -21.26 14.46
N PRO A 343 41.07 -21.64 13.18
CA PRO A 343 41.45 -22.97 12.77
C PRO A 343 42.97 -23.02 12.64
N THR A 344 43.57 -23.93 13.40
CA THR A 344 44.84 -24.52 13.03
C THR A 344 44.72 -25.12 11.62
N GLY A 345 45.50 -24.60 10.74
CA GLY A 345 45.60 -24.77 9.32
C GLY A 345 45.02 -26.04 8.69
N THR A 346 44.22 -25.81 7.70
CA THR A 346 44.14 -26.67 6.50
C THR A 346 43.40 -25.93 5.39
N ALA A 347 43.84 -26.13 4.17
CA ALA A 347 43.47 -25.44 2.93
C ALA A 347 41.94 -25.36 2.75
N SER A 348 41.45 -24.13 2.49
CA SER A 348 40.06 -23.86 2.12
C SER A 348 39.67 -24.62 0.86
N PRO A 349 38.67 -25.52 0.90
CA PRO A 349 38.22 -26.21 -0.30
C PRO A 349 37.60 -25.18 -1.26
N LYS A 350 38.06 -25.13 -2.49
CA LYS A 350 37.45 -24.38 -3.60
C LYS A 350 35.95 -24.68 -3.62
N LYS A 351 35.11 -23.67 -3.36
CA LYS A 351 33.62 -23.80 -3.41
C LYS A 351 33.21 -24.16 -4.85
N ARG A 352 33.11 -25.44 -5.16
CA ARG A 352 32.43 -25.92 -6.36
C ARG A 352 30.95 -25.59 -6.20
N HIS A 353 30.40 -24.78 -7.10
CA HIS A 353 28.95 -24.58 -7.19
C HIS A 353 28.27 -25.94 -7.33
N SER A 354 27.45 -26.33 -6.36
CA SER A 354 26.77 -27.60 -6.43
C SER A 354 25.80 -27.60 -7.63
N PRO A 355 25.70 -28.69 -8.39
CA PRO A 355 24.79 -28.75 -9.56
C PRO A 355 23.33 -28.41 -9.19
N SER A 356 22.90 -28.69 -7.98
CA SER A 356 21.56 -28.33 -7.48
C SER A 356 21.26 -26.83 -7.42
N LEU A 357 22.28 -25.98 -7.23
CA LEU A 357 22.08 -24.53 -7.25
C LEU A 357 21.78 -24.02 -8.68
N ARG A 358 22.35 -24.65 -9.69
CA ARG A 358 22.07 -24.30 -11.10
C ARG A 358 20.62 -24.62 -11.47
N TYR A 359 20.12 -25.78 -11.05
CA TYR A 359 18.70 -26.15 -11.26
C TYR A 359 17.76 -25.21 -10.48
N ALA A 360 18.06 -24.90 -9.22
CA ALA A 360 17.28 -23.94 -8.44
C ALA A 360 17.26 -22.56 -9.09
N ALA A 361 18.41 -22.06 -9.58
CA ALA A 361 18.49 -20.78 -10.28
C ALA A 361 17.69 -20.82 -11.60
N GLY A 362 17.72 -21.92 -12.34
CA GLY A 362 16.93 -22.11 -13.56
C GLY A 362 15.42 -22.04 -13.27
N VAL A 363 14.94 -22.74 -12.25
CA VAL A 363 13.52 -22.71 -11.83
C VAL A 363 13.12 -21.31 -11.36
N VAL A 364 13.97 -20.66 -10.56
CA VAL A 364 13.73 -19.28 -10.10
C VAL A 364 13.65 -18.31 -11.28
N MET A 365 14.57 -18.39 -12.25
CA MET A 365 14.54 -17.53 -13.42
C MET A 365 13.29 -17.77 -14.28
N LEU A 366 12.94 -19.04 -14.55
CA LEU A 366 11.76 -19.38 -15.33
C LEU A 366 10.48 -18.86 -14.66
N SER A 367 10.32 -19.12 -13.36
CA SER A 367 9.17 -18.64 -12.59
C SER A 367 9.13 -17.12 -12.48
N THR A 368 10.29 -16.46 -12.38
CA THR A 368 10.38 -15.00 -12.40
C THR A 368 9.85 -14.41 -13.70
N VAL A 369 10.29 -14.97 -14.84
CA VAL A 369 9.80 -14.53 -16.15
C VAL A 369 8.30 -14.80 -16.28
N ALA A 370 7.84 -16.00 -15.89
CA ALA A 370 6.43 -16.36 -15.98
C ALA A 370 5.55 -15.43 -15.11
N VAL A 371 5.91 -15.22 -13.85
CA VAL A 371 5.16 -14.29 -12.97
C VAL A 371 5.26 -12.85 -13.49
N GLY A 372 6.43 -12.42 -13.98
CA GLY A 372 6.62 -11.07 -14.52
C GLY A 372 5.77 -10.81 -15.77
N VAL A 373 5.67 -11.78 -16.67
CA VAL A 373 4.77 -11.69 -17.85
C VAL A 373 3.30 -11.65 -17.41
N LEU A 374 2.90 -12.50 -16.46
CA LEU A 374 1.54 -12.44 -15.91
C LEU A 374 1.29 -11.11 -15.22
N ASN A 375 2.23 -10.61 -14.42
CA ASN A 375 2.10 -9.34 -13.70
C ASN A 375 1.99 -8.15 -14.66
N SER A 376 2.76 -8.10 -15.75
CA SER A 376 2.63 -7.07 -16.79
C SER A 376 1.35 -7.23 -17.62
N GLY A 377 0.88 -8.46 -17.84
CA GLY A 377 -0.36 -8.74 -18.54
C GLY A 377 -1.62 -8.38 -17.76
N LEU A 378 -1.50 -8.24 -16.43
CA LEU A 378 -2.63 -7.94 -15.57
C LEU A 378 -3.28 -6.59 -15.85
N GLU A 379 -2.56 -5.58 -16.31
CA GLU A 379 -3.13 -4.29 -16.73
C GLU A 379 -4.04 -4.42 -17.95
N ASN A 380 -3.76 -5.42 -18.81
CA ASN A 380 -4.53 -5.67 -20.02
C ASN A 380 -5.69 -6.66 -19.79
N ASN A 381 -5.72 -7.37 -18.66
CA ASN A 381 -6.63 -8.48 -18.39
C ASN A 381 -7.62 -8.20 -17.25
N ASP A 382 -7.93 -6.95 -17.00
CA ASP A 382 -8.85 -6.55 -15.93
C ASP A 382 -10.27 -7.08 -16.13
N LEU A 383 -10.63 -7.42 -17.38
CA LEU A 383 -11.91 -7.99 -17.75
C LEU A 383 -11.66 -9.33 -18.44
N VAL A 384 -11.33 -10.36 -17.68
CA VAL A 384 -10.80 -11.62 -18.20
C VAL A 384 -11.85 -12.52 -18.86
N SER A 385 -13.11 -12.35 -18.59
CA SER A 385 -14.14 -13.20 -19.20
C SER A 385 -15.10 -12.41 -20.07
N THR A 386 -14.60 -11.60 -20.96
CA THR A 386 -15.51 -10.69 -21.63
C THR A 386 -15.96 -11.21 -22.99
N SER A 387 -17.25 -11.47 -23.09
CA SER A 387 -17.98 -11.37 -24.35
C SER A 387 -17.83 -9.99 -25.04
N LEU A 388 -17.32 -8.99 -24.34
CA LEU A 388 -17.03 -7.65 -24.83
C LEU A 388 -15.66 -7.51 -25.51
N GLY A 389 -14.85 -8.60 -25.55
CA GLY A 389 -13.49 -8.54 -26.09
C GLY A 389 -12.52 -7.81 -25.16
N SER A 390 -11.30 -7.61 -25.58
CA SER A 390 -10.26 -6.99 -24.74
C SER A 390 -10.66 -5.62 -24.15
N PRO A 391 -9.96 -5.12 -23.09
CA PRO A 391 -10.25 -3.86 -22.39
C PRO A 391 -10.05 -2.64 -23.32
N ARG A 392 -10.98 -2.41 -24.22
CA ARG A 392 -10.97 -1.32 -25.21
C ARG A 392 -12.30 -0.58 -25.21
N LEU A 393 -12.92 -0.49 -24.03
CA LEU A 393 -14.13 0.30 -23.90
C LEU A 393 -13.77 1.77 -24.05
N ALA A 394 -14.56 2.47 -24.85
CA ALA A 394 -14.42 3.92 -24.93
C ALA A 394 -14.72 4.57 -23.58
N SER A 395 -14.00 5.62 -23.25
CA SER A 395 -14.31 6.45 -22.08
C SER A 395 -15.77 6.92 -22.17
N PHE A 396 -16.47 6.93 -21.05
CA PHE A 396 -17.81 7.49 -21.00
C PHE A 396 -17.83 8.94 -21.45
N ALA A 397 -16.81 9.72 -21.10
CA ALA A 397 -16.65 11.10 -21.52
C ALA A 397 -16.52 11.25 -23.03
N GLU A 398 -15.93 10.27 -23.72
CA GLU A 398 -15.72 10.29 -25.18
C GLU A 398 -16.91 9.71 -25.94
N SER A 399 -17.53 8.65 -25.43
CA SER A 399 -18.63 7.98 -26.15
C SER A 399 -19.96 8.69 -26.04
N LYS A 400 -20.24 9.32 -24.89
CA LYS A 400 -21.54 9.93 -24.52
C LYS A 400 -22.77 9.08 -24.88
N GLU A 401 -22.54 7.77 -25.07
CA GLU A 401 -23.59 6.83 -25.41
C GLU A 401 -24.46 6.56 -24.19
N THR A 402 -25.75 6.69 -24.38
CA THR A 402 -26.76 6.42 -23.35
C THR A 402 -27.50 5.13 -23.69
N PRO A 403 -27.93 4.34 -22.71
CA PRO A 403 -28.89 3.27 -22.96
C PRO A 403 -30.12 3.81 -23.70
N PRO A 404 -30.80 2.98 -24.50
CA PRO A 404 -32.03 3.36 -25.18
C PRO A 404 -33.05 3.92 -24.17
N ASP A 405 -33.83 4.91 -24.58
CA ASP A 405 -34.86 5.58 -23.77
C ASP A 405 -34.35 6.40 -22.58
N TRP A 406 -33.07 6.79 -22.59
CA TRP A 406 -32.48 7.65 -21.56
C TRP A 406 -31.84 8.90 -22.17
N SER A 407 -31.99 10.02 -21.47
CA SER A 407 -31.27 11.27 -21.74
C SER A 407 -30.21 11.49 -20.65
N LEU A 408 -29.09 12.09 -21.02
CA LEU A 408 -27.98 12.37 -20.14
C LEU A 408 -27.81 13.88 -19.96
N GLN A 409 -27.78 14.32 -18.72
CA GLN A 409 -27.51 15.70 -18.35
C GLN A 409 -26.25 15.76 -17.47
N THR A 410 -25.32 16.65 -17.79
CA THR A 410 -24.16 16.94 -16.91
C THR A 410 -24.61 17.90 -15.80
N LEU A 411 -24.41 17.48 -14.54
CA LEU A 411 -24.73 18.31 -13.37
C LEU A 411 -23.55 19.12 -12.87
N ALA A 412 -22.38 18.49 -12.75
CA ALA A 412 -21.19 19.15 -12.19
C ALA A 412 -19.90 18.41 -12.60
N THR A 413 -18.79 19.14 -12.59
CA THR A 413 -17.43 18.59 -12.67
C THR A 413 -16.63 19.06 -11.45
N TYR A 414 -15.86 18.17 -10.85
CA TYR A 414 -15.18 18.41 -9.58
C TYR A 414 -13.67 18.45 -9.73
N ASP A 415 -13.08 19.63 -9.97
CA ASP A 415 -11.63 19.79 -10.12
C ASP A 415 -10.84 19.50 -8.85
N TRP A 416 -11.43 19.67 -7.67
CA TRP A 416 -10.80 19.35 -6.41
C TRP A 416 -10.48 17.85 -6.26
N SER A 417 -11.12 16.98 -7.05
CA SER A 417 -10.90 15.54 -7.04
C SER A 417 -9.48 15.15 -7.46
N LYS A 418 -8.79 16.01 -8.22
CA LYS A 418 -7.43 15.77 -8.73
C LYS A 418 -6.39 15.51 -7.65
N GLN A 419 -6.57 16.12 -6.47
CA GLN A 419 -5.68 15.86 -5.33
C GLN A 419 -5.83 14.45 -4.75
N PHE A 420 -6.99 13.78 -4.95
CA PHE A 420 -7.27 12.45 -4.43
C PHE A 420 -7.05 11.34 -5.47
N PHE A 421 -7.37 11.64 -6.72
CA PHE A 421 -7.34 10.65 -7.81
C PHE A 421 -6.22 10.90 -8.83
N GLY A 422 -5.33 11.86 -8.56
CA GLY A 422 -4.21 12.24 -9.43
C GLY A 422 -4.53 13.42 -10.36
N SER A 423 -3.50 14.16 -10.75
CA SER A 423 -3.63 15.41 -11.54
C SER A 423 -4.29 15.23 -12.91
N ALA A 424 -4.21 14.02 -13.47
CA ALA A 424 -4.83 13.67 -14.75
C ALA A 424 -6.23 13.07 -14.60
N SER A 425 -6.77 13.00 -13.37
CA SER A 425 -8.10 12.48 -13.13
C SER A 425 -9.19 13.49 -13.45
N ASN A 426 -10.38 12.97 -13.73
CA ASN A 426 -11.59 13.75 -13.90
C ASN A 426 -12.75 13.12 -13.13
N TRP A 427 -13.50 13.91 -12.41
CA TRP A 427 -14.74 13.48 -11.77
C TRP A 427 -15.89 14.33 -12.28
N THR A 428 -16.84 13.71 -12.99
CA THR A 428 -18.03 14.37 -13.50
C THR A 428 -19.27 13.67 -12.96
N ARG A 429 -20.22 14.47 -12.51
CA ARG A 429 -21.55 14.04 -12.09
C ARG A 429 -22.55 14.26 -13.19
N TYR A 430 -23.25 13.21 -13.54
CA TYR A 430 -24.30 13.19 -14.52
C TYR A 430 -25.64 12.81 -13.89
N GLN A 431 -26.72 13.05 -14.61
CA GLN A 431 -28.05 12.57 -14.29
C GLN A 431 -28.68 11.92 -15.53
N TYR A 432 -29.13 10.71 -15.39
CA TYR A 432 -29.95 10.05 -16.39
C TYR A 432 -31.43 10.30 -16.09
N LEU A 433 -32.15 10.72 -17.10
CA LEU A 433 -33.59 10.93 -17.08
C LEU A 433 -34.23 10.04 -18.13
N SER A 434 -35.24 9.26 -17.75
CA SER A 434 -35.96 8.42 -18.70
C SER A 434 -36.76 9.28 -19.69
N THR A 435 -36.64 8.95 -20.96
CA THR A 435 -37.43 9.55 -22.05
C THR A 435 -38.66 8.69 -22.39
N SER A 436 -38.76 7.48 -21.80
CA SER A 436 -39.87 6.55 -22.08
C SER A 436 -41.04 6.78 -21.15
N ALA A 437 -42.22 6.99 -21.73
CA ALA A 437 -43.48 7.12 -21.02
C ALA A 437 -44.10 5.77 -20.57
N THR A 438 -43.50 4.64 -20.96
CA THR A 438 -44.11 3.30 -20.83
C THR A 438 -43.91 2.65 -19.48
N SER A 439 -43.01 3.12 -18.63
CA SER A 439 -42.80 2.57 -17.29
C SER A 439 -42.88 3.66 -16.22
N PRO A 440 -43.93 3.63 -15.36
CA PRO A 440 -44.06 4.63 -14.29
C PRO A 440 -42.89 4.67 -13.33
N LEU A 441 -42.22 3.55 -13.10
CA LEU A 441 -41.05 3.46 -12.25
C LEU A 441 -39.84 4.13 -12.92
N ARG A 442 -39.64 3.93 -14.22
CA ARG A 442 -38.55 4.53 -14.98
C ARG A 442 -38.70 6.05 -15.12
N ALA A 443 -39.94 6.52 -15.34
CA ALA A 443 -40.22 7.94 -15.53
C ALA A 443 -40.03 8.77 -14.24
N SER A 444 -40.12 8.15 -13.07
CA SER A 444 -40.14 8.86 -11.78
C SER A 444 -38.80 8.86 -11.03
N ILE A 445 -37.81 8.07 -11.43
CA ILE A 445 -36.54 7.91 -10.70
C ILE A 445 -35.36 8.41 -11.52
N PRO A 446 -34.86 9.63 -11.23
CA PRO A 446 -33.60 10.07 -11.82
C PRO A 446 -32.43 9.25 -11.26
N ILE A 447 -31.51 8.82 -12.13
CA ILE A 447 -30.30 8.12 -11.73
C ILE A 447 -29.16 9.13 -11.71
N THR A 448 -28.69 9.48 -10.53
CA THR A 448 -27.45 10.29 -10.39
C THR A 448 -26.27 9.39 -10.63
N THR A 449 -25.35 9.81 -11.49
CA THR A 449 -24.20 9.00 -11.90
C THR A 449 -22.91 9.79 -11.72
N ASP A 450 -22.04 9.29 -10.84
CA ASP A 450 -20.68 9.80 -10.69
C ASP A 450 -19.73 8.95 -11.52
N ILE A 451 -18.96 9.58 -12.37
CA ILE A 451 -17.91 8.94 -13.16
C ILE A 451 -16.57 9.56 -12.79
N ILE A 452 -15.69 8.72 -12.28
CA ILE A 452 -14.31 9.10 -11.97
C ILE A 452 -13.40 8.35 -12.91
N ASP A 453 -12.65 9.10 -13.70
CA ASP A 453 -11.64 8.61 -14.61
C ASP A 453 -10.24 8.98 -14.09
N THR A 454 -9.33 8.02 -14.03
CA THR A 454 -7.96 8.24 -13.59
C THR A 454 -6.99 7.24 -14.26
N PRO A 455 -5.80 7.67 -14.68
CA PRO A 455 -4.75 6.75 -15.11
C PRO A 455 -4.17 5.96 -13.92
N ASP A 456 -4.40 6.42 -12.68
CA ASP A 456 -3.90 5.78 -11.47
C ASP A 456 -4.97 4.91 -10.80
N ARG A 457 -4.89 3.62 -11.07
CA ARG A 457 -5.76 2.61 -10.49
C ARG A 457 -5.68 2.55 -8.97
N ALA A 458 -4.50 2.79 -8.37
CA ALA A 458 -4.31 2.74 -6.93
C ALA A 458 -5.16 3.78 -6.21
N ALA A 459 -5.43 4.92 -6.85
CA ALA A 459 -6.29 5.97 -6.32
C ALA A 459 -7.72 5.48 -6.12
N LEU A 460 -8.28 4.72 -7.05
CA LEU A 460 -9.63 4.16 -6.92
C LEU A 460 -9.73 3.15 -5.76
N ASN A 461 -8.67 2.40 -5.49
CA ASN A 461 -8.61 1.47 -4.37
C ASN A 461 -8.54 2.18 -3.02
N SER A 462 -7.86 3.33 -2.97
CA SER A 462 -7.66 4.08 -1.73
C SER A 462 -8.91 4.82 -1.26
N TYR A 463 -9.77 5.18 -2.21
CA TYR A 463 -11.00 5.93 -1.94
C TYR A 463 -12.23 5.15 -2.42
N GLY A 464 -12.51 4.02 -1.76
CA GLY A 464 -13.70 3.21 -2.02
C GLY A 464 -15.00 3.96 -1.71
N VAL A 465 -16.07 3.65 -2.45
CA VAL A 465 -17.40 4.29 -2.30
C VAL A 465 -17.96 4.08 -0.90
N GLU A 466 -17.88 2.86 -0.38
CA GLU A 466 -18.34 2.53 0.97
C GLU A 466 -17.59 3.34 2.05
N ALA A 467 -16.26 3.44 1.92
CA ALA A 467 -15.43 4.19 2.85
C ALA A 467 -15.79 5.69 2.81
N CYS A 468 -16.01 6.23 1.62
CA CYS A 468 -16.43 7.62 1.43
C CYS A 468 -17.78 7.90 2.11
N TYR A 469 -18.76 7.04 1.94
CA TYR A 469 -20.08 7.21 2.55
C TYR A 469 -20.03 7.14 4.08
N LYS A 470 -19.31 6.17 4.64
CA LYS A 470 -19.10 6.06 6.09
C LYS A 470 -18.34 7.28 6.63
N PHE A 471 -17.36 7.78 5.90
CA PHE A 471 -16.61 8.98 6.26
C PHE A 471 -17.51 10.22 6.36
N HIS A 472 -18.46 10.37 5.41
CA HIS A 472 -19.43 11.47 5.43
C HIS A 472 -20.59 11.26 6.43
N GLY A 473 -20.50 10.26 7.29
CA GLY A 473 -21.51 9.99 8.32
C GLY A 473 -22.78 9.30 7.79
N TYR A 474 -22.75 8.80 6.55
CA TYR A 474 -23.87 8.04 6.01
C TYR A 474 -23.87 6.63 6.61
N LYS A 475 -25.02 6.16 7.00
CA LYS A 475 -25.16 4.82 7.56
C LYS A 475 -25.30 3.81 6.42
N VAL A 476 -24.23 3.07 6.12
CA VAL A 476 -24.27 1.94 5.19
C VAL A 476 -24.98 0.78 5.87
N THR A 477 -26.04 0.25 5.24
CA THR A 477 -26.92 -0.78 5.80
C THR A 477 -26.72 -2.14 5.14
N GLY A 478 -26.12 -2.20 3.97
CA GLY A 478 -25.80 -3.45 3.28
C GLY A 478 -24.85 -3.23 2.11
N VAL A 479 -24.05 -4.25 1.83
CA VAL A 479 -23.18 -4.32 0.65
C VAL A 479 -23.35 -5.71 0.05
N LYS A 480 -23.51 -5.79 -1.27
CA LYS A 480 -23.63 -7.05 -1.99
C LYS A 480 -23.00 -6.93 -3.36
N SER A 481 -22.16 -7.88 -3.72
CA SER A 481 -21.63 -7.97 -5.08
C SER A 481 -22.68 -8.56 -6.04
N VAL A 482 -22.78 -8.00 -7.22
CA VAL A 482 -23.71 -8.42 -8.29
C VAL A 482 -22.97 -8.56 -9.61
N ASP A 483 -23.32 -9.58 -10.39
CA ASP A 483 -22.81 -9.75 -11.74
C ASP A 483 -23.56 -8.82 -12.70
N LEU A 484 -22.80 -7.95 -13.38
CA LEU A 484 -23.33 -7.01 -14.35
C LEU A 484 -23.18 -7.50 -15.79
N GLY A 485 -22.64 -8.71 -15.98
CA GLY A 485 -22.34 -9.27 -17.29
C GLY A 485 -21.01 -8.83 -17.84
N GLY A 486 -20.53 -9.50 -18.91
CA GLY A 486 -19.27 -9.17 -19.56
C GLY A 486 -18.02 -9.29 -18.65
N GLY A 487 -18.09 -10.06 -17.56
CA GLY A 487 -17.02 -10.17 -16.57
C GLY A 487 -16.91 -8.98 -15.60
N VAL A 488 -17.89 -8.08 -15.64
CA VAL A 488 -17.92 -6.93 -14.71
C VAL A 488 -18.73 -7.27 -13.48
N VAL A 489 -18.12 -7.21 -12.32
CA VAL A 489 -18.76 -7.36 -11.02
C VAL A 489 -18.92 -5.97 -10.42
N GLY A 490 -20.16 -5.62 -10.07
CA GLY A 490 -20.48 -4.39 -9.36
C GLY A 490 -20.79 -4.66 -7.89
N ASP A 491 -20.62 -3.64 -7.05
CA ASP A 491 -21.04 -3.66 -5.66
C ASP A 491 -22.30 -2.80 -5.48
N LEU A 492 -23.36 -3.44 -4.96
CA LEU A 492 -24.62 -2.80 -4.63
C LEU A 492 -24.59 -2.42 -3.15
N LEU A 493 -24.64 -1.12 -2.87
CA LEU A 493 -24.70 -0.55 -1.54
C LEU A 493 -26.09 -0.03 -1.21
N THR A 494 -26.54 -0.30 0.00
CA THR A 494 -27.71 0.36 0.58
C THR A 494 -27.27 1.22 1.77
N TRP A 495 -27.77 2.44 1.83
CA TRP A 495 -27.38 3.39 2.87
C TRP A 495 -28.46 4.42 3.15
N THR A 496 -28.38 5.06 4.30
CA THR A 496 -29.31 6.08 4.72
C THR A 496 -28.60 7.38 5.06
N LEU A 497 -29.22 8.47 4.63
CA LEU A 497 -28.83 9.83 5.01
C LEU A 497 -29.93 10.41 5.89
N THR A 498 -29.56 10.83 7.11
CA THR A 498 -30.50 11.50 8.00
C THR A 498 -30.47 12.99 7.71
N THR A 499 -31.46 13.49 6.95
CA THR A 499 -31.64 14.91 6.67
C THR A 499 -32.87 15.38 7.46
N GLY A 500 -32.63 16.14 8.54
CA GLY A 500 -33.71 16.56 9.43
C GLY A 500 -34.26 15.42 10.31
N LYS A 501 -35.59 15.28 10.39
CA LYS A 501 -36.24 14.29 11.28
C LYS A 501 -36.44 12.91 10.67
N ARG A 502 -36.22 12.72 9.37
CA ARG A 502 -36.46 11.44 8.67
C ARG A 502 -35.25 10.96 7.90
N PRO A 503 -34.85 9.70 8.05
CA PRO A 503 -33.81 9.12 7.21
C PRO A 503 -34.35 8.92 5.78
N VAL A 504 -33.55 9.28 4.78
CA VAL A 504 -33.81 8.97 3.38
C VAL A 504 -32.92 7.78 3.01
N ALA A 505 -33.53 6.77 2.42
CA ALA A 505 -32.82 5.59 1.95
C ALA A 505 -32.34 5.76 0.51
N TYR A 506 -31.16 5.26 0.26
CA TYR A 506 -30.51 5.27 -1.06
C TYR A 506 -30.00 3.89 -1.41
N THR A 507 -29.95 3.61 -2.69
CA THR A 507 -29.23 2.47 -3.24
C THR A 507 -28.19 2.98 -4.24
N THR A 508 -26.98 2.46 -4.12
CA THR A 508 -25.85 2.78 -5.00
C THR A 508 -25.33 1.49 -5.61
N LEU A 509 -25.12 1.50 -6.92
CA LEU A 509 -24.43 0.45 -7.65
C LEU A 509 -23.15 1.05 -8.22
N TYR A 510 -22.00 0.44 -7.98
CA TYR A 510 -20.75 0.91 -8.55
C TYR A 510 -19.87 -0.24 -9.03
N TRP A 511 -19.06 0.04 -10.03
CA TRP A 511 -18.06 -0.88 -10.56
C TRP A 511 -16.84 -0.13 -11.06
N HIS A 512 -15.80 -0.87 -11.35
CA HIS A 512 -14.55 -0.36 -11.91
C HIS A 512 -14.25 -1.14 -13.18
N TRP A 513 -13.77 -0.43 -14.19
CA TRP A 513 -13.29 -1.06 -15.41
C TRP A 513 -12.15 -0.26 -16.05
N PRO A 514 -11.28 -0.91 -16.86
CA PRO A 514 -10.31 -0.22 -17.68
C PRO A 514 -10.99 0.37 -18.91
N ILE A 515 -10.52 1.53 -19.32
CA ILE A 515 -10.94 2.21 -20.54
C ILE A 515 -9.72 2.58 -21.36
N LYS A 516 -9.88 2.64 -22.68
CA LYS A 516 -8.85 3.13 -23.59
C LYS A 516 -9.10 4.59 -23.88
N THR A 517 -8.10 5.43 -23.64
CA THR A 517 -8.09 6.84 -24.00
C THR A 517 -7.03 7.11 -25.07
N ALA A 518 -7.05 8.27 -25.69
CA ALA A 518 -6.01 8.71 -26.62
C ALA A 518 -4.60 8.74 -26.00
N LYS A 519 -4.52 8.86 -24.66
CA LYS A 519 -3.27 8.90 -23.88
C LYS A 519 -2.82 7.54 -23.34
N GLY A 520 -3.59 6.47 -23.56
CA GLY A 520 -3.31 5.13 -23.05
C GLY A 520 -4.47 4.53 -22.26
N THR A 521 -4.18 3.54 -21.42
CA THR A 521 -5.19 2.93 -20.53
C THR A 521 -5.45 3.83 -19.35
N SER A 522 -6.71 4.08 -19.05
CA SER A 522 -7.20 4.74 -17.85
C SER A 522 -8.20 3.81 -17.15
N TYR A 523 -8.58 4.14 -15.94
CA TYR A 523 -9.52 3.35 -15.14
C TYR A 523 -10.70 4.23 -14.77
N GLU A 524 -11.88 3.71 -15.01
CA GLU A 524 -13.12 4.43 -14.74
C GLU A 524 -13.88 3.75 -13.61
N ARG A 525 -14.33 4.52 -12.63
CA ARG A 525 -15.31 4.10 -11.64
C ARG A 525 -16.63 4.74 -11.98
N VAL A 526 -17.63 3.92 -12.26
CA VAL A 526 -19.01 4.34 -12.46
C VAL A 526 -19.79 4.09 -11.18
N THR A 527 -20.51 5.08 -10.69
CA THR A 527 -21.30 5.01 -9.47
C THR A 527 -22.71 5.52 -9.76
N LEU A 528 -23.68 4.63 -9.76
CA LEU A 528 -25.10 4.93 -9.98
C LEU A 528 -25.80 5.08 -8.64
N ILE A 529 -26.52 6.15 -8.42
CA ILE A 529 -27.18 6.49 -7.15
C ILE A 529 -28.65 6.77 -7.40
N VAL A 530 -29.52 6.10 -6.68
CA VAL A 530 -30.98 6.33 -6.70
C VAL A 530 -31.53 6.45 -5.29
N ILE A 531 -32.63 7.20 -5.15
CA ILE A 531 -33.41 7.21 -3.91
C ILE A 531 -34.20 5.91 -3.85
N ASP A 532 -34.11 5.19 -2.74
CA ASP A 532 -34.86 3.96 -2.53
C ASP A 532 -36.27 4.28 -2.03
N GLN A 533 -37.26 4.03 -2.87
CA GLN A 533 -38.65 4.32 -2.52
C GLN A 533 -39.27 3.36 -1.49
N ALA A 534 -38.61 2.23 -1.25
CA ALA A 534 -39.08 1.22 -0.27
C ALA A 534 -38.72 1.61 1.18
N SER A 535 -38.99 2.84 1.57
CA SER A 535 -38.50 3.48 2.77
C SER A 535 -38.96 2.89 4.11
N ASN A 536 -39.94 2.00 4.15
CA ASN A 536 -40.54 1.58 5.41
C ASN A 536 -40.14 0.18 5.89
N ASN A 537 -39.51 -0.65 5.06
CA ASN A 537 -39.05 -1.99 5.44
C ASN A 537 -37.66 -2.28 4.90
N PHE A 538 -36.68 -1.61 5.47
CA PHE A 538 -35.26 -1.85 5.17
C PHE A 538 -34.81 -3.14 5.88
N THR A 539 -35.39 -4.27 5.52
CA THR A 539 -34.89 -5.59 5.92
C THR A 539 -33.93 -6.13 4.88
N SER A 540 -32.89 -5.39 4.62
CA SER A 540 -31.68 -6.01 4.06
C SER A 540 -31.00 -6.73 5.22
N PRO A 541 -30.63 -8.01 5.11
CA PRO A 541 -29.76 -8.58 6.12
C PRO A 541 -28.56 -7.65 6.22
N SER A 542 -28.37 -7.04 7.38
CA SER A 542 -27.24 -6.18 7.65
C SER A 542 -26.00 -7.05 7.61
N GLN A 543 -25.33 -7.06 6.49
CA GLN A 543 -23.98 -7.65 6.37
C GLN A 543 -22.89 -6.63 6.76
N SER A 544 -23.26 -5.61 7.49
CA SER A 544 -22.27 -4.82 8.20
C SER A 544 -21.80 -5.60 9.41
N SER A 545 -20.98 -6.64 9.19
CA SER A 545 -20.24 -7.22 10.29
C SER A 545 -19.24 -6.18 10.76
N ASP A 546 -19.29 -5.82 12.04
CA ASP A 546 -18.31 -4.93 12.67
C ASP A 546 -16.94 -5.62 12.82
N GLY A 547 -16.83 -6.90 12.46
CA GLY A 547 -15.62 -7.70 12.54
C GLY A 547 -14.77 -7.65 11.27
N PHE A 548 -13.48 -7.28 11.42
CA PHE A 548 -12.51 -7.26 10.31
C PHE A 548 -12.42 -8.59 9.55
N ILE A 549 -12.26 -9.71 10.27
CA ILE A 549 -12.10 -11.06 9.66
C ILE A 549 -13.39 -11.47 8.95
N GLU A 550 -14.54 -11.19 9.54
CA GLU A 550 -15.85 -11.51 8.99
C GLU A 550 -16.13 -10.67 7.74
N SER A 551 -15.81 -9.37 7.74
CA SER A 551 -15.94 -8.51 6.56
C SER A 551 -15.08 -8.99 5.39
N VAL A 552 -13.85 -9.44 5.65
CA VAL A 552 -12.95 -10.02 4.63
C VAL A 552 -13.53 -11.33 4.09
N GLY A 553 -14.03 -12.21 4.98
CA GLY A 553 -14.60 -13.51 4.61
C GLY A 553 -15.88 -13.37 3.77
N ILE A 554 -16.77 -12.44 4.14
CA ILE A 554 -18.02 -12.18 3.41
C ILE A 554 -17.71 -11.64 2.01
N LYS A 555 -16.85 -10.62 1.90
CA LYS A 555 -16.49 -10.05 0.59
C LYS A 555 -15.78 -11.07 -0.32
N ALA A 556 -14.92 -11.90 0.25
CA ALA A 556 -14.26 -12.97 -0.50
C ALA A 556 -15.26 -14.02 -1.00
N ASN A 557 -16.20 -14.43 -0.14
CA ASN A 557 -17.20 -15.42 -0.49
C ASN A 557 -18.18 -14.88 -1.55
N ASP A 558 -18.62 -13.63 -1.42
CA ASP A 558 -19.51 -12.97 -2.37
C ASP A 558 -18.83 -12.82 -3.74
N ALA A 559 -17.58 -12.40 -3.80
CA ALA A 559 -16.86 -12.27 -5.06
C ALA A 559 -16.61 -13.62 -5.76
N LEU A 560 -16.38 -14.69 -4.99
CA LEU A 560 -16.22 -16.04 -5.54
C LEU A 560 -17.54 -16.63 -6.03
N ARG A 561 -18.68 -16.23 -5.45
CA ARG A 561 -20.02 -16.70 -5.82
C ARG A 561 -20.65 -15.90 -6.95
N SER A 562 -20.37 -14.60 -7.06
CA SER A 562 -21.04 -13.71 -8.02
C SER A 562 -20.73 -14.02 -9.49
N ALA A 563 -19.80 -14.93 -9.76
CA ALA A 563 -19.51 -15.39 -11.14
C ALA A 563 -20.58 -16.30 -11.76
N GLY A 564 -21.77 -16.48 -11.14
CA GLY A 564 -22.74 -17.43 -11.65
C GLY A 564 -24.22 -17.31 -11.23
N ASP A 565 -24.63 -16.33 -10.41
CA ASP A 565 -25.99 -16.38 -9.83
C ASP A 565 -26.91 -15.23 -10.26
N ASP A 566 -27.67 -15.46 -11.33
CA ASP A 566 -28.86 -14.67 -11.68
C ASP A 566 -29.99 -14.78 -10.62
N GLU A 567 -30.01 -15.83 -9.81
CA GLU A 567 -30.97 -16.07 -8.75
C GLU A 567 -30.91 -15.00 -7.64
N THR A 568 -29.77 -14.37 -7.46
CA THR A 568 -29.56 -13.34 -6.45
C THR A 568 -30.27 -12.03 -6.77
N VAL A 569 -30.37 -11.67 -8.06
CA VAL A 569 -31.01 -10.41 -8.49
C VAL A 569 -32.52 -10.48 -8.38
N SER A 570 -33.14 -11.64 -8.62
CA SER A 570 -34.58 -11.82 -8.57
C SER A 570 -35.17 -11.62 -7.18
N ARG A 571 -34.37 -11.72 -6.12
CA ARG A 571 -34.78 -11.50 -4.73
C ARG A 571 -34.61 -10.06 -4.25
N LEU A 572 -34.06 -9.18 -5.08
CA LEU A 572 -33.87 -7.77 -4.73
C LEU A 572 -35.20 -7.00 -4.85
N LEU A 573 -35.31 -5.90 -4.12
CA LEU A 573 -36.45 -4.97 -4.28
C LEU A 573 -36.43 -4.36 -5.70
N GLN A 574 -37.61 -3.99 -6.20
CA GLN A 574 -37.79 -3.48 -7.58
C GLN A 574 -36.80 -2.36 -7.95
N THR A 575 -36.57 -1.38 -7.05
CA THR A 575 -35.62 -0.29 -7.27
C THR A 575 -34.20 -0.80 -7.48
N ARG A 576 -33.81 -1.84 -6.75
CA ARG A 576 -32.47 -2.44 -6.83
C ARG A 576 -32.33 -3.29 -8.07
N GLN A 577 -33.37 -4.08 -8.41
CA GLN A 577 -33.43 -4.83 -9.68
C GLN A 577 -33.33 -3.88 -10.87
N PHE A 578 -34.06 -2.77 -10.81
CA PHE A 578 -34.03 -1.72 -11.82
C PHE A 578 -32.61 -1.13 -11.98
N LEU A 579 -31.93 -0.82 -10.88
CA LEU A 579 -30.58 -0.24 -10.93
C LEU A 579 -29.55 -1.23 -11.49
N VAL A 580 -29.66 -2.51 -11.14
CA VAL A 580 -28.81 -3.57 -11.67
C VAL A 580 -29.07 -3.78 -13.17
N ALA A 581 -30.34 -3.80 -13.60
CA ALA A 581 -30.70 -3.88 -15.01
C ALA A 581 -30.15 -2.69 -15.80
N PHE A 582 -30.29 -1.48 -15.28
CA PHE A 582 -29.72 -0.29 -15.90
C PHE A 582 -28.18 -0.37 -16.00
N GLY A 583 -27.51 -0.86 -14.97
CA GLY A 583 -26.05 -1.09 -15.02
C GLY A 583 -25.66 -2.10 -16.09
N LYS A 584 -26.41 -3.21 -16.25
CA LYS A 584 -26.21 -4.19 -17.31
C LYS A 584 -26.39 -3.55 -18.70
N ASP A 585 -27.48 -2.79 -18.90
CA ASP A 585 -27.76 -2.09 -20.15
C ASP A 585 -26.63 -1.08 -20.47
N MET A 586 -26.16 -0.39 -19.47
CA MET A 586 -25.07 0.58 -19.60
C MET A 586 -23.75 -0.09 -20.03
N ILE A 587 -23.44 -1.27 -19.52
CA ILE A 587 -22.27 -2.04 -19.93
C ILE A 587 -22.44 -2.56 -21.36
N GLN A 588 -23.61 -3.07 -21.71
CA GLN A 588 -23.88 -3.62 -23.06
C GLN A 588 -23.92 -2.53 -24.14
N SER A 589 -24.33 -1.32 -23.81
CA SER A 589 -24.34 -0.18 -24.75
C SER A 589 -22.96 0.36 -25.08
N ARG A 590 -21.92 0.02 -24.30
CA ARG A 590 -20.55 0.45 -24.56
C ARG A 590 -19.95 -0.28 -25.75
N LYS A 591 -19.68 0.44 -26.81
CA LYS A 591 -18.97 -0.11 -27.97
C LYS A 591 -17.48 -0.22 -27.69
N PRO A 592 -16.82 -1.29 -28.16
CA PRO A 592 -15.37 -1.33 -28.11
C PRO A 592 -14.80 -0.13 -28.85
N ALA A 593 -13.77 0.51 -28.27
CA ALA A 593 -13.07 1.60 -28.94
C ALA A 593 -12.55 1.10 -30.30
N THR A 594 -12.97 1.72 -31.38
CA THR A 594 -12.41 1.43 -32.71
C THR A 594 -10.93 1.74 -32.68
N VAL A 595 -10.12 0.76 -33.08
CA VAL A 595 -8.67 0.97 -33.26
C VAL A 595 -8.51 1.88 -34.47
N SER A 596 -8.29 3.18 -34.25
CA SER A 596 -7.84 4.09 -35.29
C SER A 596 -6.36 3.96 -35.53
#